data_5920ef90353451f4bd57ee90dba0188d
#
_entry.id   5920ef90353451f4bd57ee90dba0188d
#
_cell.length_a   1.000
_cell.length_b   1.000
_cell.length_c   1.000
_cell.angle_alpha   90.00
_cell.angle_beta   90.00
_cell.angle_gamma   90.00
#
_symmetry.space_group_name_H-M   'P 1'
#
loop_
_entity.id
_entity.type
_entity.pdbx_description
1 polymer ?
#
loop_
_entity_poly.entity_id
_entity_poly.type
_entity_poly.pdbx_seq_one_letter_code
_entity_poly.pdbx_strand_id
1 'polypeptide(L)'
;MDVGGTKIQSAAVRAEKVAGVHRLATPLTGAKDVAAAIGEAVAKALADGGAQPTDLKAVGMGVPGAIDTEAGTVSSSPNLPGFQEAQPVALGAMVSEALGGVPVRLDNDVRVAILGEWKRGAGRPYRNLVGVWVGTGVGGGLVLDGKLYEGQGAAGEIGHTIVKPGGRVCSDGRRGHLEAYAGRGQMEVFARHLVKEGHKTELFDIMEKKGRTRLSSGVWAAALEKHDKMARELVDDAVWALGVGLASVQNLLALEAIVIGGGLADRLGPPFVDRIRDEMQPMLFVPERAPAMLSSEFGDLSGAVGAAVLAGG
;
A
#
# COMPACT_ATOMS: atom_id res chain seq x y z
N MET A 1 7.46 3.57 10.44
CA MET A 1 6.15 4.23 10.48
C MET A 1 5.48 4.16 9.13
N ASP A 2 4.17 4.05 9.12
CA ASP A 2 3.33 4.14 7.91
C ASP A 2 2.44 5.39 8.08
N VAL A 3 2.63 6.39 7.21
CA VAL A 3 1.96 7.69 7.25
C VAL A 3 0.91 7.73 6.14
N GLY A 4 -0.34 7.47 6.48
CA GLY A 4 -1.43 7.51 5.50
C GLY A 4 -2.28 8.78 5.62
N GLY A 5 -3.11 9.05 4.62
CA GLY A 5 -4.01 10.23 4.61
C GLY A 5 -5.11 10.22 5.68
N THR A 6 -5.36 9.09 6.33
CA THR A 6 -6.40 8.93 7.37
C THR A 6 -5.85 8.46 8.71
N LYS A 7 -4.74 7.74 8.71
CA LYS A 7 -4.10 7.17 9.90
C LYS A 7 -2.59 7.25 9.78
N ILE A 8 -1.94 7.47 10.91
CA ILE A 8 -0.50 7.29 11.11
C ILE A 8 -0.32 6.06 11.98
N GLN A 9 0.46 5.08 11.52
CA GLN A 9 0.77 3.88 12.28
C GLN A 9 2.25 3.81 12.58
N SER A 10 2.61 3.74 13.85
CA SER A 10 3.98 3.57 14.31
C SER A 10 4.18 2.16 14.88
N ALA A 11 5.35 1.59 14.62
CA ALA A 11 5.80 0.38 15.31
C ALA A 11 7.21 0.61 15.86
N ALA A 12 7.40 0.32 17.14
CA ALA A 12 8.72 0.19 17.75
C ALA A 12 9.25 -1.21 17.43
N VAL A 13 10.43 -1.27 16.81
CA VAL A 13 11.08 -2.54 16.44
C VAL A 13 12.38 -2.68 17.22
N ARG A 14 12.54 -3.80 17.94
CA ARG A 14 13.75 -4.14 18.69
C ARG A 14 14.19 -5.54 18.32
N ALA A 15 15.46 -5.72 17.94
CA ALA A 15 16.02 -7.00 17.54
C ALA A 15 15.12 -7.72 16.50
N GLU A 16 14.69 -6.99 15.47
CA GLU A 16 13.86 -7.47 14.35
C GLU A 16 12.41 -7.85 14.71
N LYS A 17 12.00 -7.65 15.96
CA LYS A 17 10.63 -7.92 16.43
C LYS A 17 9.88 -6.64 16.69
N VAL A 18 8.59 -6.62 16.32
CA VAL A 18 7.68 -5.56 16.71
C VAL A 18 7.43 -5.66 18.22
N ALA A 19 7.85 -4.64 18.96
CA ALA A 19 7.73 -4.56 20.41
C ALA A 19 6.51 -3.75 20.86
N GLY A 20 6.15 -2.69 20.12
CA GLY A 20 4.99 -1.85 20.42
C GLY A 20 4.42 -1.28 19.13
N VAL A 21 3.10 -1.03 19.11
CA VAL A 21 2.38 -0.48 17.96
C VAL A 21 1.39 0.57 18.43
N HIS A 22 1.43 1.74 17.80
CA HIS A 22 0.47 2.79 18.09
C HIS A 22 -0.12 3.36 16.80
N ARG A 23 -1.40 3.80 16.88
CA ARG A 23 -2.14 4.39 15.75
C ARG A 23 -2.77 5.69 16.17
N LEU A 24 -2.62 6.72 15.33
CA LEU A 24 -3.30 8.01 15.45
C LEU A 24 -4.05 8.34 14.18
N ALA A 25 -5.07 9.20 14.28
CA ALA A 25 -5.67 9.82 13.11
C ALA A 25 -4.67 10.81 12.49
N THR A 26 -4.62 10.88 11.16
CA THR A 26 -3.82 11.89 10.47
C THR A 26 -4.47 13.27 10.63
N PRO A 27 -3.75 14.29 11.16
CA PRO A 27 -4.26 15.65 11.21
C PRO A 27 -4.59 16.21 9.83
N LEU A 28 -5.64 17.02 9.75
CA LEU A 28 -6.08 17.65 8.50
C LEU A 28 -5.62 19.12 8.37
N THR A 29 -4.83 19.61 9.29
CA THR A 29 -4.47 21.03 9.49
C THR A 29 -3.14 21.42 8.84
N GLY A 30 -2.38 20.46 8.28
CA GLY A 30 -1.17 20.74 7.51
C GLY A 30 0.08 19.98 7.98
N ALA A 31 1.18 20.20 7.27
CA ALA A 31 2.42 19.45 7.41
C ALA A 31 3.03 19.51 8.82
N LYS A 32 2.93 20.66 9.52
CA LYS A 32 3.44 20.81 10.89
C LYS A 32 2.73 19.89 11.87
N ASP A 33 1.40 19.85 11.79
CA ASP A 33 0.60 19.02 12.68
C ASP A 33 0.77 17.52 12.36
N VAL A 34 0.96 17.19 11.09
CA VAL A 34 1.32 15.83 10.66
C VAL A 34 2.67 15.42 11.27
N ALA A 35 3.70 16.28 11.22
CA ALA A 35 5.00 16.00 11.82
C ALA A 35 4.92 15.85 13.35
N ALA A 36 4.14 16.69 14.02
CA ALA A 36 3.91 16.58 15.46
C ALA A 36 3.19 15.27 15.83
N ALA A 37 2.14 14.89 15.09
CA ALA A 37 1.43 13.64 15.30
C ALA A 37 2.31 12.40 15.03
N ILE A 38 3.24 12.49 14.08
CA ILE A 38 4.27 11.47 13.85
C ILE A 38 5.15 11.32 15.10
N GLY A 39 5.65 12.42 15.66
CA GLY A 39 6.45 12.41 16.92
C GLY A 39 5.68 11.79 18.08
N GLU A 40 4.41 12.13 18.24
CA GLU A 40 3.52 11.55 19.27
C GLU A 40 3.33 10.04 19.06
N ALA A 41 3.08 9.60 17.80
CA ALA A 41 2.90 8.19 17.50
C ALA A 41 4.16 7.36 17.77
N VAL A 42 5.34 7.93 17.52
CA VAL A 42 6.64 7.30 17.85
C VAL A 42 6.77 7.15 19.36
N ALA A 43 6.55 8.22 20.11
CA ALA A 43 6.68 8.20 21.57
C ALA A 43 5.73 7.15 22.21
N LYS A 44 4.49 7.09 21.75
CA LYS A 44 3.51 6.09 22.22
C LYS A 44 3.88 4.67 21.84
N ALA A 45 4.34 4.43 20.61
CA ALA A 45 4.78 3.09 20.19
C ALA A 45 6.00 2.61 20.99
N LEU A 46 6.93 3.51 21.37
CA LEU A 46 8.03 3.21 22.27
C LEU A 46 7.54 2.79 23.66
N ALA A 47 6.63 3.59 24.23
CA ALA A 47 6.02 3.31 25.53
C ALA A 47 5.26 1.98 25.55
N ASP A 48 4.44 1.71 24.50
CA ASP A 48 3.72 0.44 24.33
C ASP A 48 4.69 -0.75 24.23
N GLY A 49 5.91 -0.53 23.69
CA GLY A 49 6.99 -1.49 23.60
C GLY A 49 7.93 -1.55 24.82
N GLY A 50 7.63 -0.83 25.90
CA GLY A 50 8.47 -0.75 27.09
C GLY A 50 9.85 -0.12 26.87
N ALA A 51 9.96 0.78 25.89
CA ALA A 51 11.18 1.53 25.56
C ALA A 51 11.10 2.98 25.97
N GLN A 52 12.27 3.60 26.23
CA GLN A 52 12.39 5.02 26.51
C GLN A 52 12.73 5.81 25.22
N PRO A 53 12.43 7.11 25.15
CA PRO A 53 12.82 7.95 24.00
C PRO A 53 14.34 7.89 23.69
N THR A 54 15.18 7.73 24.72
CA THR A 54 16.64 7.60 24.60
C THR A 54 17.10 6.30 23.93
N ASP A 55 16.23 5.30 23.86
CA ASP A 55 16.51 4.03 23.19
C ASP A 55 16.34 4.14 21.66
N LEU A 56 15.66 5.19 21.19
CA LEU A 56 15.38 5.40 19.77
C LEU A 56 16.66 5.73 19.01
N LYS A 57 17.01 4.90 18.03
CA LYS A 57 18.23 5.07 17.22
C LYS A 57 17.97 5.78 15.91
N ALA A 58 16.86 5.47 15.26
CA ALA A 58 16.46 6.08 14.00
C ALA A 58 14.97 5.88 13.76
N VAL A 59 14.38 6.68 12.88
CA VAL A 59 12.99 6.55 12.43
C VAL A 59 12.97 6.38 10.92
N GLY A 60 12.27 5.35 10.45
CA GLY A 60 11.91 5.20 9.06
C GLY A 60 10.42 5.53 8.85
N MET A 61 10.08 6.07 7.69
CA MET A 61 8.71 6.44 7.34
C MET A 61 8.38 6.01 5.91
N GLY A 62 7.24 5.33 5.74
CA GLY A 62 6.56 5.21 4.47
C GLY A 62 5.54 6.35 4.34
N VAL A 63 5.62 7.13 3.27
CA VAL A 63 4.78 8.30 3.04
C VAL A 63 4.19 8.23 1.62
N PRO A 64 2.88 8.42 1.43
CA PRO A 64 2.30 8.40 0.09
C PRO A 64 2.74 9.61 -0.73
N GLY A 65 3.01 9.40 -2.02
CA GLY A 65 3.34 10.46 -2.96
C GLY A 65 4.76 10.41 -3.51
N ALA A 66 5.20 11.54 -4.07
CA ALA A 66 6.53 11.68 -4.66
C ALA A 66 7.54 12.10 -3.59
N ILE A 67 8.54 11.27 -3.37
CA ILE A 67 9.52 11.38 -2.29
C ILE A 67 10.91 11.58 -2.88
N ASP A 68 11.62 12.58 -2.37
CA ASP A 68 13.08 12.69 -2.51
C ASP A 68 13.71 12.08 -1.25
N THR A 69 14.24 10.87 -1.40
CA THR A 69 14.78 10.07 -0.29
C THR A 69 16.10 10.65 0.24
N GLU A 70 16.91 11.31 -0.61
CA GLU A 70 18.18 11.93 -0.21
C GLU A 70 17.94 13.23 0.57
N ALA A 71 17.07 14.09 0.05
CA ALA A 71 16.72 15.34 0.71
C ALA A 71 15.76 15.16 1.92
N GLY A 72 15.14 14.00 2.05
CA GLY A 72 14.13 13.75 3.09
C GLY A 72 12.90 14.62 2.92
N THR A 73 12.49 14.90 1.67
CA THR A 73 11.37 15.77 1.36
C THR A 73 10.23 15.05 0.63
N VAL A 74 9.02 15.58 0.80
CA VAL A 74 7.81 15.15 0.08
C VAL A 74 7.47 16.24 -0.92
N SER A 75 7.60 15.94 -2.22
CA SER A 75 7.34 16.90 -3.31
C SER A 75 5.86 17.05 -3.61
N SER A 76 5.08 15.95 -3.45
CA SER A 76 3.64 15.97 -3.66
C SER A 76 3.01 14.76 -2.96
N SER A 77 1.96 14.98 -2.19
CA SER A 77 1.13 13.92 -1.63
C SER A 77 -0.34 14.33 -1.66
N PRO A 78 -1.13 13.87 -2.65
CA PRO A 78 -2.54 14.25 -2.79
C PRO A 78 -3.40 13.88 -1.58
N ASN A 79 -2.97 12.87 -0.83
CA ASN A 79 -3.71 12.30 0.29
C ASN A 79 -3.32 12.91 1.66
N LEU A 80 -2.29 13.77 1.71
CA LEU A 80 -1.85 14.41 2.95
C LEU A 80 -2.12 15.93 2.90
N PRO A 81 -2.84 16.50 3.88
CA PRO A 81 -3.07 17.92 3.96
C PRO A 81 -1.77 18.71 4.13
N GLY A 82 -1.60 19.80 3.35
CA GLY A 82 -0.41 20.63 3.38
C GLY A 82 0.81 20.08 2.62
N PHE A 83 0.62 19.00 1.81
CA PHE A 83 1.66 18.41 0.96
C PHE A 83 1.35 18.55 -0.53
N GLN A 84 0.51 19.52 -0.87
CA GLN A 84 0.08 19.81 -2.25
C GLN A 84 0.60 21.17 -2.74
N GLU A 85 1.49 21.78 -1.97
CA GLU A 85 2.04 23.11 -2.25
C GLU A 85 3.13 23.05 -3.33
N ALA A 86 3.47 24.21 -3.90
CA ALA A 86 4.48 24.34 -4.95
C ALA A 86 5.91 24.01 -4.46
N GLN A 87 6.13 23.98 -3.15
CA GLN A 87 7.44 23.70 -2.54
C GLN A 87 7.44 22.35 -1.84
N PRO A 88 8.48 21.54 -2.00
CA PRO A 88 8.63 20.29 -1.26
C PRO A 88 8.64 20.51 0.26
N VAL A 89 7.96 19.64 1.01
CA VAL A 89 7.92 19.68 2.47
C VAL A 89 9.07 18.87 3.03
N ALA A 90 9.92 19.47 3.85
CA ALA A 90 11.07 18.84 4.52
C ALA A 90 10.62 17.99 5.73
N LEU A 91 9.75 16.99 5.48
CA LEU A 91 9.11 16.18 6.51
C LEU A 91 10.14 15.44 7.38
N GLY A 92 11.20 14.93 6.77
CA GLY A 92 12.27 14.24 7.49
C GLY A 92 12.94 15.13 8.54
N ALA A 93 13.27 16.36 8.18
CA ALA A 93 13.86 17.34 9.10
C ALA A 93 12.88 17.75 10.22
N MET A 94 11.61 18.01 9.88
CA MET A 94 10.57 18.39 10.85
C MET A 94 10.35 17.30 11.90
N VAL A 95 10.32 16.04 11.49
CA VAL A 95 10.16 14.89 12.40
C VAL A 95 11.43 14.67 13.22
N SER A 96 12.62 14.81 12.62
CA SER A 96 13.87 14.72 13.34
C SER A 96 13.96 15.77 14.46
N GLU A 97 13.61 17.02 14.17
CA GLU A 97 13.54 18.11 15.16
C GLU A 97 12.56 17.77 16.30
N ALA A 98 11.35 17.33 15.97
CA ALA A 98 10.33 16.94 16.96
C ALA A 98 10.77 15.78 17.87
N LEU A 99 11.73 14.95 17.40
CA LEU A 99 12.28 13.80 18.14
C LEU A 99 13.67 14.07 18.74
N GLY A 100 14.08 15.34 18.85
CA GLY A 100 15.34 15.72 19.48
C GLY A 100 16.60 15.40 18.64
N GLY A 101 16.48 15.41 17.31
CA GLY A 101 17.59 15.21 16.39
C GLY A 101 17.86 13.76 15.99
N VAL A 102 16.93 12.85 16.26
CA VAL A 102 17.03 11.46 15.84
C VAL A 102 17.05 11.37 14.30
N PRO A 103 17.94 10.57 13.69
CA PRO A 103 17.97 10.37 12.25
C PRO A 103 16.63 9.87 11.69
N VAL A 104 16.15 10.48 10.61
CA VAL A 104 14.90 10.13 9.95
C VAL A 104 15.17 9.82 8.48
N ARG A 105 14.65 8.68 8.01
CA ARG A 105 14.63 8.29 6.60
C ARG A 105 13.21 8.11 6.15
N LEU A 106 12.89 8.54 4.94
CA LEU A 106 11.56 8.36 4.36
C LEU A 106 11.64 7.88 2.92
N ASP A 107 10.63 7.13 2.52
CA ASP A 107 10.41 6.66 1.17
C ASP A 107 8.92 6.50 0.90
N ASN A 108 8.54 6.19 -0.33
CA ASN A 108 7.15 5.91 -0.68
C ASN A 108 6.57 4.76 0.17
N ASP A 109 5.32 4.89 0.62
CA ASP A 109 4.64 3.96 1.52
C ASP A 109 4.61 2.52 1.00
N VAL A 110 4.33 2.33 -0.30
CA VAL A 110 4.30 1.00 -0.92
C VAL A 110 5.70 0.44 -1.08
N ARG A 111 6.69 1.24 -1.50
CA ARG A 111 8.09 0.79 -1.58
C ARG A 111 8.62 0.34 -0.21
N VAL A 112 8.28 1.08 0.83
CA VAL A 112 8.63 0.72 2.21
C VAL A 112 7.96 -0.58 2.64
N ALA A 113 6.68 -0.79 2.33
CA ALA A 113 6.00 -2.04 2.64
C ALA A 113 6.65 -3.24 1.94
N ILE A 114 7.02 -3.08 0.68
CA ILE A 114 7.74 -4.12 -0.09
C ILE A 114 9.13 -4.39 0.49
N LEU A 115 9.85 -3.35 0.92
CA LEU A 115 11.12 -3.50 1.61
C LEU A 115 10.98 -4.36 2.86
N GLY A 116 9.90 -4.17 3.63
CA GLY A 116 9.57 -4.98 4.81
C GLY A 116 9.36 -6.45 4.46
N GLU A 117 8.51 -6.73 3.49
CA GLU A 117 8.22 -8.10 3.04
C GLU A 117 9.45 -8.78 2.41
N TRP A 118 10.24 -8.04 1.64
CA TRP A 118 11.46 -8.58 1.06
C TRP A 118 12.54 -8.89 2.11
N LYS A 119 12.76 -8.01 3.07
CA LYS A 119 13.85 -8.20 4.06
C LYS A 119 13.46 -9.09 5.23
N ARG A 120 12.18 -9.15 5.59
CA ARG A 120 11.72 -9.78 6.85
C ARG A 120 10.51 -10.71 6.69
N GLY A 121 9.75 -10.61 5.60
CA GLY A 121 8.51 -11.34 5.36
C GLY A 121 8.58 -12.33 4.20
N ALA A 122 7.46 -12.46 3.50
CA ALA A 122 7.23 -13.46 2.46
C ALA A 122 8.24 -13.39 1.29
N GLY A 123 8.82 -12.22 1.02
CA GLY A 123 9.76 -12.00 -0.08
C GLY A 123 11.22 -12.41 0.21
N ARG A 124 11.57 -12.78 1.44
CA ARG A 124 12.97 -13.05 1.89
C ARG A 124 13.80 -13.97 1.00
N PRO A 125 13.28 -15.12 0.49
CA PRO A 125 14.07 -16.04 -0.31
C PRO A 125 14.44 -15.53 -1.70
N TYR A 126 13.78 -14.46 -2.17
CA TYR A 126 13.82 -14.06 -3.57
C TYR A 126 14.67 -12.82 -3.81
N ARG A 127 15.35 -12.79 -4.96
CA ARG A 127 16.18 -11.66 -5.38
C ARG A 127 15.50 -10.79 -6.43
N ASN A 128 14.53 -11.36 -7.14
CA ASN A 128 13.76 -10.68 -8.20
C ASN A 128 12.27 -10.88 -7.91
N LEU A 129 11.63 -9.83 -7.41
CA LEU A 129 10.22 -9.88 -7.04
C LEU A 129 9.51 -8.55 -7.31
N VAL A 130 8.21 -8.61 -7.49
CA VAL A 130 7.32 -7.45 -7.41
C VAL A 130 6.40 -7.60 -6.20
N GLY A 131 6.25 -6.54 -5.45
CA GLY A 131 5.18 -6.43 -4.46
C GLY A 131 4.04 -5.57 -5.02
N VAL A 132 2.79 -5.96 -4.75
CA VAL A 132 1.59 -5.23 -5.18
C VAL A 132 0.65 -5.06 -4.01
N TRP A 133 0.35 -3.80 -3.67
CA TRP A 133 -0.55 -3.45 -2.57
C TRP A 133 -1.90 -3.01 -3.09
N VAL A 134 -2.91 -3.86 -2.86
CA VAL A 134 -4.30 -3.63 -3.26
C VAL A 134 -5.04 -3.01 -2.08
N GLY A 135 -5.03 -1.68 -2.06
CA GLY A 135 -5.60 -0.84 -0.99
C GLY A 135 -6.72 0.07 -1.47
N THR A 136 -6.70 1.34 -1.07
CA THR A 136 -7.58 2.38 -1.62
C THR A 136 -7.29 2.59 -3.10
N GLY A 137 -6.00 2.64 -3.47
CA GLY A 137 -5.50 2.50 -4.82
C GLY A 137 -4.78 1.17 -5.02
N VAL A 138 -3.96 1.08 -6.07
CA VAL A 138 -3.06 -0.04 -6.32
C VAL A 138 -1.65 0.52 -6.51
N GLY A 139 -0.77 0.21 -5.58
CA GLY A 139 0.64 0.55 -5.70
C GLY A 139 1.51 -0.70 -5.86
N GLY A 140 2.76 -0.49 -6.24
CA GLY A 140 3.72 -1.57 -6.37
C GLY A 140 5.16 -1.11 -6.14
N GLY A 141 6.06 -2.07 -6.18
CA GLY A 141 7.50 -1.84 -6.15
C GLY A 141 8.26 -3.09 -6.55
N LEU A 142 9.46 -2.88 -7.01
CA LEU A 142 10.29 -3.90 -7.61
C LEU A 142 11.56 -4.12 -6.78
N VAL A 143 11.91 -5.36 -6.61
CA VAL A 143 13.26 -5.77 -6.18
C VAL A 143 13.88 -6.53 -7.36
N LEU A 144 15.01 -6.04 -7.87
CA LEU A 144 15.72 -6.63 -8.97
C LEU A 144 17.18 -6.86 -8.54
N ASP A 145 17.69 -8.07 -8.79
CA ASP A 145 19.05 -8.47 -8.40
C ASP A 145 19.37 -8.27 -6.92
N GLY A 146 18.37 -8.40 -6.05
CA GLY A 146 18.52 -8.21 -4.61
C GLY A 146 18.72 -6.73 -4.22
N LYS A 147 18.10 -5.80 -4.96
CA LYS A 147 18.07 -4.37 -4.67
C LYS A 147 16.68 -3.82 -4.95
N LEU A 148 16.20 -2.95 -4.09
CA LEU A 148 15.00 -2.17 -4.38
C LEU A 148 15.28 -1.31 -5.61
N TYR A 149 14.41 -1.43 -6.63
CA TYR A 149 14.57 -0.71 -7.88
C TYR A 149 13.73 0.56 -7.87
N GLU A 150 14.38 1.70 -7.94
CA GLU A 150 13.75 3.02 -7.85
C GLU A 150 13.51 3.65 -9.24
N GLY A 151 14.28 3.20 -10.26
CA GLY A 151 14.29 3.83 -11.57
C GLY A 151 14.63 5.31 -11.47
N GLN A 152 13.78 6.15 -12.02
CA GLN A 152 13.83 7.62 -11.85
C GLN A 152 12.89 8.11 -10.73
N GLY A 153 12.67 7.31 -9.69
CA GLY A 153 11.81 7.63 -8.55
C GLY A 153 10.36 7.13 -8.64
N ALA A 154 9.94 6.57 -9.78
CA ALA A 154 8.57 6.11 -10.02
C ALA A 154 8.49 4.65 -10.50
N ALA A 155 9.51 3.84 -10.23
CA ALA A 155 9.47 2.43 -10.59
C ALA A 155 8.46 1.67 -9.72
N GLY A 156 7.70 0.76 -10.36
CA GLY A 156 6.73 -0.04 -9.65
C GLY A 156 5.31 0.53 -9.61
N GLU A 157 5.03 1.64 -10.29
CA GLU A 157 3.68 2.22 -10.41
C GLU A 157 2.73 1.31 -11.24
N ILE A 158 2.60 0.05 -10.79
CA ILE A 158 1.84 -0.99 -11.49
C ILE A 158 0.35 -0.65 -11.62
N GLY A 159 -0.20 0.09 -10.66
CA GLY A 159 -1.59 0.55 -10.70
C GLY A 159 -1.91 1.41 -11.91
N HIS A 160 -0.91 2.09 -12.47
CA HIS A 160 -1.05 2.94 -13.66
C HIS A 160 -0.73 2.23 -14.99
N THR A 161 -0.47 0.91 -14.96
CA THR A 161 -0.35 0.14 -16.21
C THR A 161 -1.71 0.00 -16.89
N ILE A 162 -1.71 0.07 -18.23
CA ILE A 162 -2.95 -0.04 -19.01
C ILE A 162 -3.27 -1.53 -19.20
N VAL A 163 -4.35 -1.99 -18.57
CA VAL A 163 -4.87 -3.37 -18.71
C VAL A 163 -6.04 -3.44 -19.70
N LYS A 164 -6.72 -2.32 -19.95
CA LYS A 164 -7.84 -2.24 -20.91
C LYS A 164 -7.86 -0.87 -21.59
N PRO A 165 -7.27 -0.73 -22.78
CA PRO A 165 -7.31 0.55 -23.52
C PRO A 165 -8.74 1.08 -23.66
N GLY A 166 -8.96 2.38 -23.36
CA GLY A 166 -10.27 3.01 -23.40
C GLY A 166 -11.25 2.59 -22.27
N GLY A 167 -10.81 1.75 -21.33
CA GLY A 167 -11.62 1.24 -20.22
C GLY A 167 -12.04 2.28 -19.17
N ARG A 168 -12.26 1.83 -17.92
CA ARG A 168 -12.70 2.69 -16.80
C ARG A 168 -11.74 3.87 -16.59
N VAL A 169 -12.29 5.00 -16.13
CA VAL A 169 -11.51 6.17 -15.73
C VAL A 169 -10.81 5.86 -14.40
N CYS A 170 -9.52 6.16 -14.32
CA CYS A 170 -8.72 6.06 -13.11
C CYS A 170 -8.78 7.36 -12.28
N SER A 171 -8.27 7.32 -11.06
CA SER A 171 -8.18 8.48 -10.16
C SER A 171 -7.40 9.66 -10.74
N ASP A 172 -6.43 9.37 -11.63
CA ASP A 172 -5.60 10.35 -12.35
C ASP A 172 -6.24 10.90 -13.63
N GLY A 173 -7.50 10.53 -13.93
CA GLY A 173 -8.26 10.93 -15.11
C GLY A 173 -7.97 10.14 -16.39
N ARG A 174 -6.96 9.26 -16.39
CA ARG A 174 -6.63 8.40 -17.55
C ARG A 174 -7.52 7.17 -17.57
N ARG A 175 -7.56 6.49 -18.73
CA ARG A 175 -8.45 5.35 -18.93
C ARG A 175 -7.69 4.03 -19.02
N GLY A 176 -8.30 2.99 -18.44
CA GLY A 176 -7.87 1.60 -18.62
C GLY A 176 -6.74 1.15 -17.70
N HIS A 177 -6.38 1.95 -16.70
CA HIS A 177 -5.40 1.61 -15.70
C HIS A 177 -5.87 0.44 -14.82
N LEU A 178 -4.94 -0.38 -14.35
CA LEU A 178 -5.19 -1.48 -13.44
C LEU A 178 -5.92 -0.98 -12.17
N GLU A 179 -5.50 0.13 -11.58
CA GLU A 179 -6.13 0.73 -10.41
C GLU A 179 -7.61 1.05 -10.62
N ALA A 180 -8.02 1.42 -11.84
CA ALA A 180 -9.43 1.70 -12.14
C ALA A 180 -10.36 0.49 -11.93
N TYR A 181 -9.79 -0.72 -11.87
CA TYR A 181 -10.51 -1.98 -11.66
C TYR A 181 -10.25 -2.57 -10.27
N ALA A 182 -9.03 -2.50 -9.75
CA ALA A 182 -8.62 -3.19 -8.53
C ALA A 182 -8.46 -2.26 -7.30
N GLY A 183 -8.32 -0.94 -7.48
CA GLY A 183 -8.30 0.02 -6.37
C GLY A 183 -9.69 0.17 -5.74
N ARG A 184 -9.81 -0.07 -4.41
CA ARG A 184 -11.10 0.01 -3.71
C ARG A 184 -11.81 1.35 -3.91
N GLY A 185 -11.05 2.46 -4.00
CA GLY A 185 -11.62 3.78 -4.27
C GLY A 185 -12.33 3.83 -5.61
N GLN A 186 -11.72 3.29 -6.65
CA GLN A 186 -12.28 3.24 -7.99
C GLN A 186 -13.40 2.20 -8.13
N MET A 187 -13.27 1.06 -7.45
CA MET A 187 -14.35 0.08 -7.34
C MET A 187 -15.60 0.71 -6.69
N GLU A 188 -15.44 1.53 -5.64
CA GLU A 188 -16.55 2.24 -5.00
C GLU A 188 -17.19 3.26 -5.96
N VAL A 189 -16.37 4.06 -6.67
CA VAL A 189 -16.89 5.02 -7.65
C VAL A 189 -17.72 4.31 -8.72
N PHE A 190 -17.23 3.18 -9.21
CA PHE A 190 -17.94 2.40 -10.22
C PHE A 190 -19.20 1.72 -9.66
N ALA A 191 -19.17 1.18 -8.43
CA ALA A 191 -20.35 0.64 -7.76
C ALA A 191 -21.47 1.70 -7.60
N ARG A 192 -21.10 2.94 -7.22
CA ARG A 192 -22.05 4.05 -7.13
C ARG A 192 -22.65 4.43 -8.50
N HIS A 193 -21.85 4.32 -9.56
CA HIS A 193 -22.33 4.55 -10.93
C HIS A 193 -23.37 3.47 -11.32
N LEU A 194 -23.08 2.21 -11.10
CA LEU A 194 -24.02 1.10 -11.37
C LEU A 194 -25.34 1.24 -10.58
N VAL A 195 -25.28 1.68 -9.32
CA VAL A 195 -26.49 1.94 -8.54
C VAL A 195 -27.33 3.07 -9.15
N LYS A 196 -26.71 4.12 -9.66
CA LYS A 196 -27.42 5.20 -10.38
C LYS A 196 -28.07 4.71 -11.67
N GLU A 197 -27.54 3.68 -12.30
CA GLU A 197 -28.12 3.00 -13.47
C GLU A 197 -29.20 1.97 -13.10
N GLY A 198 -29.52 1.84 -11.82
CA GLY A 198 -30.60 0.97 -11.32
C GLY A 198 -30.17 -0.44 -10.89
N HIS A 199 -28.88 -0.73 -10.88
CA HIS A 199 -28.37 -2.01 -10.36
C HIS A 199 -28.48 -2.06 -8.84
N LYS A 200 -28.85 -3.25 -8.29
CA LYS A 200 -29.03 -3.47 -6.85
C LYS A 200 -27.76 -4.05 -6.22
N THR A 201 -27.46 -3.64 -5.00
CA THR A 201 -26.38 -4.18 -4.16
C THR A 201 -26.65 -3.92 -2.69
N GLU A 202 -26.13 -4.76 -1.81
CA GLU A 202 -26.12 -4.56 -0.35
C GLU A 202 -24.87 -3.79 0.15
N LEU A 203 -23.91 -3.47 -0.73
CA LEU A 203 -22.65 -2.83 -0.36
C LEU A 203 -22.84 -1.57 0.49
N PHE A 204 -23.76 -0.70 0.09
CA PHE A 204 -23.99 0.58 0.77
C PHE A 204 -24.77 0.43 2.06
N ASP A 205 -25.73 -0.52 2.14
CA ASP A 205 -26.43 -0.86 3.37
C ASP A 205 -25.47 -1.47 4.41
N ILE A 206 -24.56 -2.33 3.98
CA ILE A 206 -23.52 -2.91 4.84
C ILE A 206 -22.55 -1.81 5.31
N MET A 207 -22.18 -0.88 4.43
CA MET A 207 -21.34 0.26 4.76
C MET A 207 -21.97 1.11 5.87
N GLU A 208 -23.23 1.48 5.71
CA GLU A 208 -23.98 2.29 6.67
C GLU A 208 -24.15 1.56 8.01
N LYS A 209 -24.55 0.29 8.01
CA LYS A 209 -24.67 -0.53 9.23
C LYS A 209 -23.37 -0.68 9.99
N LYS A 210 -22.22 -0.62 9.31
CA LYS A 210 -20.89 -0.62 9.93
C LYS A 210 -20.40 0.78 10.34
N GLY A 211 -21.23 1.84 10.20
CA GLY A 211 -20.85 3.22 10.50
C GLY A 211 -19.67 3.72 9.65
N ARG A 212 -19.58 3.28 8.39
CA ARG A 212 -18.50 3.66 7.48
C ARG A 212 -18.99 4.66 6.44
N THR A 213 -18.14 5.58 6.05
CA THR A 213 -18.39 6.56 4.99
C THR A 213 -17.88 6.11 3.61
N ARG A 214 -17.05 5.06 3.58
CA ARG A 214 -16.45 4.47 2.38
C ARG A 214 -16.54 2.94 2.40
N LEU A 215 -16.54 2.33 1.21
CA LEU A 215 -16.49 0.88 1.06
C LEU A 215 -15.11 0.34 1.51
N SER A 216 -14.99 0.06 2.81
CA SER A 216 -13.77 -0.55 3.37
C SER A 216 -13.62 -2.01 2.95
N SER A 217 -12.42 -2.59 3.09
CA SER A 217 -12.18 -4.01 2.80
C SER A 217 -13.13 -4.94 3.56
N GLY A 218 -13.50 -4.58 4.80
CA GLY A 218 -14.48 -5.33 5.60
C GLY A 218 -15.92 -5.19 5.11
N VAL A 219 -16.26 -4.15 4.34
CA VAL A 219 -17.57 -4.03 3.65
C VAL A 219 -17.58 -4.96 2.44
N TRP A 220 -16.54 -4.94 1.61
CA TRP A 220 -16.39 -5.83 0.46
C TRP A 220 -16.48 -7.32 0.87
N ALA A 221 -15.71 -7.71 1.90
CA ALA A 221 -15.76 -9.09 2.40
C ALA A 221 -17.16 -9.50 2.88
N ALA A 222 -17.83 -8.65 3.66
CA ALA A 222 -19.17 -8.94 4.15
C ALA A 222 -20.23 -9.03 3.02
N ALA A 223 -20.08 -8.25 1.95
CA ALA A 223 -20.93 -8.34 0.79
C ALA A 223 -20.70 -9.65 0.00
N LEU A 224 -19.44 -10.07 -0.13
CA LEU A 224 -19.08 -11.36 -0.74
C LEU A 224 -19.62 -12.55 0.07
N GLU A 225 -19.54 -12.51 1.41
CA GLU A 225 -20.11 -13.51 2.31
C GLU A 225 -21.64 -13.65 2.14
N LYS A 226 -22.32 -12.54 1.80
CA LYS A 226 -23.74 -12.51 1.50
C LYS A 226 -24.08 -12.83 0.03
N HIS A 227 -23.09 -13.20 -0.75
CA HIS A 227 -23.24 -13.48 -2.18
C HIS A 227 -23.78 -12.30 -3.01
N ASP A 228 -23.49 -11.06 -2.60
CA ASP A 228 -23.86 -9.88 -3.37
C ASP A 228 -23.28 -9.95 -4.78
N LYS A 229 -24.15 -9.85 -5.79
CA LYS A 229 -23.78 -10.02 -7.19
C LYS A 229 -22.80 -8.93 -7.65
N MET A 230 -23.10 -7.66 -7.33
CA MET A 230 -22.25 -6.55 -7.74
C MET A 230 -20.86 -6.63 -7.09
N ALA A 231 -20.81 -6.96 -5.78
CA ALA A 231 -19.54 -7.13 -5.08
C ALA A 231 -18.68 -8.21 -5.73
N ARG A 232 -19.30 -9.34 -6.12
CA ARG A 232 -18.62 -10.43 -6.80
C ARG A 232 -18.07 -9.99 -8.15
N GLU A 233 -18.91 -9.41 -9.01
CA GLU A 233 -18.53 -8.96 -10.35
C GLU A 233 -17.38 -7.93 -10.29
N LEU A 234 -17.41 -6.99 -9.35
CA LEU A 234 -16.35 -5.98 -9.20
C LEU A 234 -15.05 -6.58 -8.66
N VAL A 235 -15.12 -7.59 -7.78
CA VAL A 235 -13.92 -8.32 -7.33
C VAL A 235 -13.40 -9.24 -8.44
N ASP A 236 -14.26 -9.83 -9.28
CA ASP A 236 -13.86 -10.60 -10.46
C ASP A 236 -13.12 -9.70 -11.47
N ASP A 237 -13.62 -8.49 -11.72
CA ASP A 237 -12.94 -7.48 -12.53
C ASP A 237 -11.56 -7.09 -11.95
N ALA A 238 -11.45 -6.98 -10.62
CA ALA A 238 -10.19 -6.68 -9.96
C ALA A 238 -9.17 -7.82 -10.12
N VAL A 239 -9.61 -9.07 -9.95
CA VAL A 239 -8.79 -10.28 -10.16
C VAL A 239 -8.30 -10.33 -11.60
N TRP A 240 -9.21 -10.14 -12.57
CA TRP A 240 -8.85 -10.09 -13.98
C TRP A 240 -7.79 -9.01 -14.28
N ALA A 241 -8.01 -7.78 -13.81
CA ALA A 241 -7.09 -6.68 -14.06
C ALA A 241 -5.70 -6.93 -13.45
N LEU A 242 -5.66 -7.49 -12.24
CA LEU A 242 -4.41 -7.90 -11.58
C LEU A 242 -3.73 -9.02 -12.36
N GLY A 243 -4.46 -10.02 -12.82
CA GLY A 243 -3.93 -11.11 -13.65
C GLY A 243 -3.28 -10.60 -14.93
N VAL A 244 -3.97 -9.72 -15.68
CA VAL A 244 -3.43 -9.10 -16.92
C VAL A 244 -2.18 -8.26 -16.64
N GLY A 245 -2.24 -7.39 -15.62
CA GLY A 245 -1.12 -6.52 -15.26
C GLY A 245 0.11 -7.32 -14.82
N LEU A 246 -0.10 -8.31 -13.96
CA LEU A 246 0.97 -9.15 -13.43
C LEU A 246 1.56 -10.09 -14.49
N ALA A 247 0.74 -10.63 -15.40
CA ALA A 247 1.24 -11.39 -16.54
C ALA A 247 2.18 -10.54 -17.43
N SER A 248 1.81 -9.28 -17.67
CA SER A 248 2.64 -8.36 -18.45
C SER A 248 3.98 -8.08 -17.75
N VAL A 249 3.96 -7.85 -16.43
CA VAL A 249 5.17 -7.65 -15.61
C VAL A 249 6.03 -8.91 -15.60
N GLN A 250 5.42 -10.09 -15.43
CA GLN A 250 6.12 -11.38 -15.44
C GLN A 250 6.78 -11.67 -16.78
N ASN A 251 6.06 -11.46 -17.88
CA ASN A 251 6.60 -11.67 -19.23
C ASN A 251 7.75 -10.70 -19.56
N LEU A 252 7.76 -9.51 -18.94
CA LEU A 252 8.79 -8.49 -19.13
C LEU A 252 10.04 -8.74 -18.27
N LEU A 253 9.86 -9.14 -17.01
CA LEU A 253 10.93 -9.14 -16.00
C LEU A 253 11.36 -10.54 -15.56
N ALA A 254 10.58 -11.58 -15.84
CA ALA A 254 10.86 -12.98 -15.45
C ALA A 254 11.20 -13.11 -13.94
N LEU A 255 10.30 -12.61 -13.09
CA LEU A 255 10.47 -12.55 -11.64
C LEU A 255 10.38 -13.93 -10.99
N GLU A 256 11.01 -14.08 -9.81
CA GLU A 256 10.96 -15.28 -8.99
C GLU A 256 9.69 -15.34 -8.12
N ALA A 257 9.17 -14.17 -7.70
CA ALA A 257 8.01 -14.09 -6.83
C ALA A 257 7.18 -12.82 -7.06
N ILE A 258 5.90 -12.91 -6.70
CA ILE A 258 4.95 -11.81 -6.63
C ILE A 258 4.35 -11.83 -5.22
N VAL A 259 4.51 -10.75 -4.46
CA VAL A 259 3.92 -10.59 -3.13
C VAL A 259 2.69 -9.68 -3.24
N ILE A 260 1.53 -10.20 -2.84
CA ILE A 260 0.26 -9.45 -2.85
C ILE A 260 -0.09 -9.08 -1.42
N GLY A 261 -0.23 -7.78 -1.18
CA GLY A 261 -0.61 -7.22 0.11
C GLY A 261 -1.63 -6.11 -0.02
N GLY A 262 -1.81 -5.36 1.07
CA GLY A 262 -2.76 -4.26 1.14
C GLY A 262 -4.14 -4.68 1.58
N GLY A 263 -4.88 -3.73 2.14
CA GLY A 263 -6.05 -4.03 2.96
C GLY A 263 -7.18 -4.81 2.27
N LEU A 264 -7.30 -4.82 0.94
CA LEU A 264 -8.27 -5.69 0.25
C LEU A 264 -7.74 -7.11 0.17
N ALA A 265 -6.49 -7.29 -0.25
CA ALA A 265 -5.85 -8.59 -0.36
C ALA A 265 -5.73 -9.28 1.00
N ASP A 266 -5.28 -8.56 2.03
CA ASP A 266 -5.18 -9.08 3.40
C ASP A 266 -6.54 -9.53 3.94
N ARG A 267 -7.60 -8.81 3.61
CA ARG A 267 -8.96 -9.14 4.07
C ARG A 267 -9.58 -10.32 3.33
N LEU A 268 -9.32 -10.46 2.04
CA LEU A 268 -9.83 -11.58 1.23
C LEU A 268 -8.93 -12.82 1.35
N GLY A 269 -7.69 -12.65 1.77
CA GLY A 269 -6.74 -13.70 2.10
C GLY A 269 -6.22 -14.52 0.91
N PRO A 270 -5.61 -15.69 1.19
CA PRO A 270 -5.01 -16.53 0.17
C PRO A 270 -5.91 -16.90 -1.02
N PRO A 271 -7.23 -17.13 -0.85
CA PRO A 271 -8.12 -17.41 -1.99
C PRO A 271 -8.15 -16.30 -3.04
N PHE A 272 -7.96 -15.04 -2.64
CA PHE A 272 -7.88 -13.93 -3.57
C PHE A 272 -6.56 -13.97 -4.38
N VAL A 273 -5.46 -14.29 -3.72
CA VAL A 273 -4.14 -14.44 -4.37
C VAL A 273 -4.15 -15.63 -5.33
N ASP A 274 -4.75 -16.75 -4.95
CA ASP A 274 -4.90 -17.93 -5.80
C ASP A 274 -5.70 -17.61 -7.07
N ARG A 275 -6.80 -16.87 -6.95
CA ARG A 275 -7.59 -16.44 -8.12
C ARG A 275 -6.79 -15.55 -9.07
N ILE A 276 -5.96 -14.63 -8.54
CA ILE A 276 -5.08 -13.78 -9.36
C ILE A 276 -4.05 -14.65 -10.09
N ARG A 277 -3.46 -15.65 -9.41
CA ARG A 277 -2.54 -16.61 -10.04
C ARG A 277 -3.22 -17.35 -11.20
N ASP A 278 -4.41 -17.90 -10.94
CA ASP A 278 -5.14 -18.70 -11.91
C ASP A 278 -5.57 -17.87 -13.13
N GLU A 279 -5.88 -16.59 -12.94
CA GLU A 279 -6.15 -15.64 -14.02
C GLU A 279 -4.89 -15.27 -14.81
N MET A 280 -3.75 -15.10 -14.13
CA MET A 280 -2.46 -14.75 -14.74
C MET A 280 -1.86 -15.91 -15.55
N GLN A 281 -1.97 -17.14 -15.04
CA GLN A 281 -1.26 -18.34 -15.55
C GLN A 281 -1.40 -18.55 -17.06
N PRO A 282 -2.60 -18.49 -17.67
CA PRO A 282 -2.75 -18.73 -19.13
C PRO A 282 -2.17 -17.61 -20.00
N MET A 283 -1.80 -16.47 -19.42
CA MET A 283 -1.22 -15.33 -20.14
C MET A 283 0.31 -15.29 -20.09
N LEU A 284 0.95 -16.24 -19.37
CA LEU A 284 2.40 -16.31 -19.27
C LEU A 284 3.03 -16.88 -20.55
N PHE A 285 4.11 -16.25 -21.00
CA PHE A 285 4.90 -16.74 -22.11
C PHE A 285 5.63 -18.06 -21.78
N VAL A 286 6.06 -18.24 -20.54
CA VAL A 286 6.70 -19.46 -20.04
C VAL A 286 5.97 -19.92 -18.78
N PRO A 287 4.81 -20.62 -18.91
CA PRO A 287 3.98 -21.03 -17.77
C PRO A 287 4.70 -21.95 -16.78
N GLU A 288 5.68 -22.73 -17.25
CA GLU A 288 6.50 -23.63 -16.43
C GLU A 288 7.44 -22.90 -15.48
N ARG A 289 7.66 -21.62 -15.71
CA ARG A 289 8.46 -20.71 -14.87
C ARG A 289 7.61 -19.63 -14.26
N ALA A 290 6.36 -19.95 -13.90
CA ALA A 290 5.50 -19.04 -13.19
C ALA A 290 6.14 -18.63 -11.84
N PRO A 291 6.02 -17.36 -11.43
CA PRO A 291 6.56 -16.90 -10.17
C PRO A 291 5.79 -17.48 -8.97
N ALA A 292 6.43 -17.57 -7.82
CA ALA A 292 5.73 -17.86 -6.59
C ALA A 292 4.74 -16.73 -6.27
N MET A 293 3.45 -17.06 -6.09
CA MET A 293 2.41 -16.11 -5.68
C MET A 293 2.25 -16.17 -4.16
N LEU A 294 2.50 -15.07 -3.49
CA LEU A 294 2.59 -14.99 -2.03
C LEU A 294 1.66 -13.91 -1.48
N SER A 295 1.00 -14.21 -0.37
CA SER A 295 0.37 -13.17 0.46
C SER A 295 1.41 -12.46 1.30
N SER A 296 1.21 -11.16 1.58
CA SER A 296 2.03 -10.43 2.55
C SER A 296 2.00 -11.12 3.91
N GLU A 297 3.15 -11.19 4.59
CA GLU A 297 3.27 -11.83 5.91
C GLU A 297 2.86 -10.87 7.03
N PHE A 298 3.19 -9.59 6.89
CA PHE A 298 2.94 -8.58 7.93
C PHE A 298 1.60 -7.85 7.77
N GLY A 299 0.90 -7.99 6.64
CA GLY A 299 -0.37 -7.34 6.38
C GLY A 299 -0.31 -5.83 6.66
N ASP A 300 -1.19 -5.33 7.53
CA ASP A 300 -1.26 -3.91 7.94
C ASP A 300 0.07 -3.36 8.56
N LEU A 301 1.00 -4.23 8.96
CA LEU A 301 2.28 -3.84 9.55
C LEU A 301 3.43 -3.79 8.54
N SER A 302 3.24 -4.24 7.29
CA SER A 302 4.30 -4.28 6.27
C SER A 302 4.98 -2.91 6.11
N GLY A 303 4.21 -1.82 6.06
CA GLY A 303 4.74 -0.46 5.99
C GLY A 303 5.59 -0.08 7.22
N ALA A 304 5.12 -0.41 8.42
CA ALA A 304 5.84 -0.07 9.65
C ALA A 304 7.11 -0.91 9.84
N VAL A 305 7.07 -2.20 9.48
CA VAL A 305 8.24 -3.09 9.50
C VAL A 305 9.26 -2.66 8.45
N GLY A 306 8.82 -2.37 7.23
CA GLY A 306 9.69 -1.90 6.17
C GLY A 306 10.34 -0.56 6.50
N ALA A 307 9.60 0.34 7.14
CA ALA A 307 10.13 1.60 7.63
C ALA A 307 11.24 1.40 8.68
N ALA A 308 11.09 0.44 9.57
CA ALA A 308 12.15 0.10 10.53
C ALA A 308 13.40 -0.47 9.83
N VAL A 309 13.22 -1.27 8.77
CA VAL A 309 14.32 -1.75 7.92
C VAL A 309 15.00 -0.57 7.22
N LEU A 310 14.24 0.35 6.65
CA LEU A 310 14.76 1.57 6.00
C LEU A 310 15.60 2.40 6.95
N ALA A 311 15.19 2.54 8.22
CA ALA A 311 15.90 3.30 9.24
C ALA A 311 17.20 2.64 9.68
N GLY A 312 17.25 1.31 9.76
CA GLY A 312 18.41 0.54 10.21
C GLY A 312 19.49 0.32 9.14
N GLY A 313 19.19 0.63 7.91
CA GLY A 313 19.98 0.66 6.70
C GLY A 313 20.89 0.25 6.18
#